data_092d312a8a0613b2c883bebb1a49ea31
#
_entry.id   092d312a8a0613b2c883bebb1a49ea31
#
_cell.length_a   1.000
_cell.length_b   1.000
_cell.length_c   1.000
_cell.angle_alpha   90.00
_cell.angle_beta   90.00
_cell.angle_gamma   90.00
#
_symmetry.space_group_name_H-M   'P 1'
#
loop_
_entity.id
_entity.type
_entity.pdbx_description
1 polymer ?
#
loop_
_entity_poly.entity_id
_entity_poly.type
_entity_poly.pdbx_seq_one_letter_code
_entity_poly.pdbx_strand_id
1 'polypeptide(L)'
;MKKIITTFLAASWLCAAFVQAQTTFKVTAIPDEAPTELLRKFKPLGAYLEAKLGVKVEFIPVTDYAASVEALANKKVDLAWFGGFTYVQANLRSGGKATPLVQRAEDEQFKSVFITTDASIQKLADLKGKTLAFGSESSTSGHLMPRSFLLGAGVDPDKDLRRIAFSGAHDATVKAVEGGQVSAGALNISVWEKMVAEKRVDTAKVRVFFTTPGYFDYNWTVHADMDAAMKKKIVDAFVSLNPNDAAAKEILGLQRASKFVTTKAENYAGIEAAAKNAGLIK
;
A
#
# COMPACT_ATOMS: atom_id res chain seq x y z
N MET A 1 14.92 82.48 31.32
CA MET A 1 14.71 81.75 30.05
C MET A 1 14.96 80.28 30.32
N LYS A 2 13.88 79.46 30.48
CA LYS A 2 13.94 78.01 30.77
C LYS A 2 13.76 77.26 29.44
N LYS A 3 14.74 76.47 29.05
CA LYS A 3 14.65 75.56 27.87
C LYS A 3 14.01 74.27 28.32
N ILE A 4 12.86 73.91 27.73
CA ILE A 4 12.19 72.64 27.90
C ILE A 4 12.78 71.68 26.83
N ILE A 5 13.41 70.61 27.29
CA ILE A 5 13.87 69.53 26.43
C ILE A 5 12.79 68.45 26.41
N THR A 6 12.13 68.28 25.28
CA THR A 6 11.10 67.23 25.05
C THR A 6 11.80 65.97 24.53
N THR A 7 11.86 64.94 25.38
CA THR A 7 12.45 63.63 25.01
C THR A 7 11.36 62.78 24.33
N PHE A 8 11.53 62.51 23.04
CA PHE A 8 10.66 61.54 22.32
C PHE A 8 11.14 60.12 22.63
N LEU A 9 10.34 59.35 23.34
CA LEU A 9 10.50 57.91 23.49
C LEU A 9 9.91 57.21 22.25
N ALA A 10 10.78 56.72 21.36
CA ALA A 10 10.42 55.88 20.28
C ALA A 10 10.19 54.44 20.80
N ALA A 11 8.95 53.99 20.92
CA ALA A 11 8.61 52.61 21.24
C ALA A 11 8.80 51.75 20.02
N SER A 12 9.92 51.01 19.95
CA SER A 12 10.17 50.01 18.92
C SER A 12 9.34 48.75 19.24
N TRP A 13 8.30 48.52 18.48
CA TRP A 13 7.56 47.25 18.52
C TRP A 13 8.39 46.21 17.75
N LEU A 14 9.06 45.31 18.48
CA LEU A 14 9.62 44.09 17.91
C LEU A 14 8.45 43.15 17.60
N CYS A 15 8.06 43.09 16.34
CA CYS A 15 7.26 41.96 15.84
C CYS A 15 8.15 40.72 15.84
N ALA A 16 8.08 39.92 16.90
CA ALA A 16 8.62 38.56 16.90
C ALA A 16 7.79 37.73 15.92
N ALA A 17 8.25 37.56 14.69
CA ALA A 17 7.71 36.58 13.76
C ALA A 17 7.98 35.20 14.37
N PHE A 18 6.95 34.60 14.96
CA PHE A 18 7.00 33.18 15.29
C PHE A 18 7.16 32.42 13.98
N VAL A 19 8.36 31.99 13.68
CA VAL A 19 8.62 30.95 12.67
C VAL A 19 8.03 29.68 13.23
N GLN A 20 6.77 29.44 12.92
CA GLN A 20 6.11 28.17 13.21
C GLN A 20 6.84 27.15 12.35
N ALA A 21 7.63 26.28 12.98
CA ALA A 21 8.28 25.19 12.28
C ALA A 21 7.16 24.39 11.57
N GLN A 22 7.16 24.44 10.23
CA GLN A 22 6.16 23.77 9.43
C GLN A 22 6.34 22.28 9.66
N THR A 23 5.44 21.67 10.43
CA THR A 23 5.47 20.23 10.70
C THR A 23 5.36 19.47 9.38
N THR A 24 6.37 18.67 9.09
CA THR A 24 6.38 17.82 7.88
C THR A 24 5.47 16.63 8.09
N PHE A 25 4.48 16.45 7.21
CA PHE A 25 3.58 15.31 7.17
C PHE A 25 4.26 14.16 6.41
N LYS A 26 4.57 13.08 7.12
CA LYS A 26 5.34 11.96 6.60
C LYS A 26 4.43 10.88 6.07
N VAL A 27 4.65 10.48 4.82
CA VAL A 27 3.86 9.46 4.13
C VAL A 27 4.77 8.30 3.76
N THR A 28 4.30 7.07 3.91
CA THR A 28 4.99 5.88 3.41
C THR A 28 4.06 4.97 2.62
N ALA A 29 4.64 3.99 1.96
CA ALA A 29 3.91 2.94 1.26
C ALA A 29 4.67 1.63 1.38
N ILE A 30 3.94 0.50 1.36
CA ILE A 30 4.56 -0.80 1.16
C ILE A 30 5.30 -0.82 -0.18
N PRO A 31 6.52 -1.38 -0.26
CA PRO A 31 7.29 -1.44 -1.50
C PRO A 31 6.81 -2.62 -2.38
N ASP A 32 5.59 -2.51 -2.91
CA ASP A 32 4.90 -3.56 -3.66
C ASP A 32 5.38 -3.70 -5.12
N GLU A 33 6.10 -2.71 -5.62
CA GLU A 33 6.74 -2.65 -6.94
C GLU A 33 8.17 -2.09 -6.82
N ALA A 34 8.93 -2.08 -7.91
CA ALA A 34 10.29 -1.51 -7.96
C ALA A 34 10.32 -0.06 -7.46
N PRO A 35 11.41 0.41 -6.81
CA PRO A 35 11.50 1.75 -6.23
C PRO A 35 11.22 2.90 -7.20
N THR A 36 11.61 2.74 -8.48
CA THR A 36 11.33 3.73 -9.53
C THR A 36 9.84 3.87 -9.82
N GLU A 37 9.10 2.75 -9.77
CA GLU A 37 7.65 2.74 -9.94
C GLU A 37 6.94 3.39 -8.75
N LEU A 38 7.42 3.15 -7.53
CA LEU A 38 6.88 3.78 -6.32
C LEU A 38 7.07 5.30 -6.37
N LEU A 39 8.27 5.78 -6.75
CA LEU A 39 8.52 7.20 -6.90
C LEU A 39 7.61 7.84 -7.95
N ARG A 40 7.44 7.19 -9.12
CA ARG A 40 6.54 7.64 -10.17
C ARG A 40 5.10 7.74 -9.68
N LYS A 41 4.65 6.77 -8.90
CA LYS A 41 3.30 6.64 -8.36
C LYS A 41 3.00 7.68 -7.26
N PHE A 42 3.93 7.89 -6.34
CA PHE A 42 3.66 8.67 -5.14
C PHE A 42 4.09 10.14 -5.22
N LYS A 43 5.00 10.52 -6.13
CA LYS A 43 5.44 11.92 -6.26
C LYS A 43 4.30 12.88 -6.62
N PRO A 44 3.44 12.64 -7.63
CA PRO A 44 2.30 13.52 -7.92
C PRO A 44 1.26 13.53 -6.81
N LEU A 45 0.99 12.37 -6.19
CA LEU A 45 0.06 12.28 -5.06
C LEU A 45 0.58 13.07 -3.85
N GLY A 46 1.89 13.01 -3.56
CA GLY A 46 2.50 13.78 -2.47
C GLY A 46 2.33 15.29 -2.67
N ALA A 47 2.61 15.81 -3.87
CA ALA A 47 2.40 17.21 -4.20
C ALA A 47 0.93 17.63 -4.09
N TYR A 48 0.02 16.77 -4.51
CA TYR A 48 -1.42 16.99 -4.36
C TYR A 48 -1.84 17.06 -2.89
N LEU A 49 -1.39 16.10 -2.06
CA LEU A 49 -1.69 16.08 -0.63
C LEU A 49 -1.11 17.31 0.08
N GLU A 50 0.11 17.74 -0.27
CA GLU A 50 0.71 18.98 0.26
C GLU A 50 -0.19 20.18 0.03
N ALA A 51 -0.70 20.35 -1.19
CA ALA A 51 -1.61 21.43 -1.55
C ALA A 51 -2.96 21.34 -0.80
N LYS A 52 -3.51 20.14 -0.61
CA LYS A 52 -4.82 19.93 0.03
C LYS A 52 -4.76 20.01 1.55
N LEU A 53 -3.69 19.51 2.16
CA LEU A 53 -3.53 19.49 3.62
C LEU A 53 -2.98 20.82 4.16
N GLY A 54 -2.30 21.60 3.33
CA GLY A 54 -1.66 22.87 3.73
C GLY A 54 -0.42 22.67 4.60
N VAL A 55 0.25 21.52 4.49
CA VAL A 55 1.48 21.16 5.23
C VAL A 55 2.48 20.56 4.24
N LYS A 56 3.78 20.65 4.55
CA LYS A 56 4.80 19.96 3.74
C LYS A 56 4.59 18.45 3.81
N VAL A 57 4.59 17.77 2.66
CA VAL A 57 4.46 16.31 2.57
C VAL A 57 5.80 15.71 2.14
N GLU A 58 6.26 14.72 2.89
CA GLU A 58 7.49 13.98 2.62
C GLU A 58 7.20 12.49 2.51
N PHE A 59 7.61 11.89 1.40
CA PHE A 59 7.51 10.43 1.22
C PHE A 59 8.76 9.77 1.81
N ILE A 60 8.54 8.89 2.80
CA ILE A 60 9.58 8.13 3.49
C ILE A 60 9.60 6.72 2.89
N PRO A 61 10.57 6.38 2.06
CA PRO A 61 10.72 5.03 1.52
C PRO A 61 11.13 4.07 2.64
N VAL A 62 10.69 2.82 2.52
CA VAL A 62 11.03 1.74 3.44
C VAL A 62 11.62 0.56 2.66
N THR A 63 12.36 -0.31 3.35
CA THR A 63 13.07 -1.45 2.75
C THR A 63 12.14 -2.60 2.39
N ASP A 64 11.08 -2.79 3.18
CA ASP A 64 10.14 -3.91 3.05
C ASP A 64 8.78 -3.57 3.69
N TYR A 65 7.83 -4.49 3.57
CA TYR A 65 6.48 -4.33 4.11
C TYR A 65 6.46 -4.24 5.64
N ALA A 66 7.29 -5.01 6.33
CA ALA A 66 7.34 -5.00 7.80
C ALA A 66 7.85 -3.65 8.33
N ALA A 67 8.81 -3.04 7.62
CA ALA A 67 9.30 -1.70 7.95
C ALA A 67 8.20 -0.63 7.84
N SER A 68 7.27 -0.76 6.89
CA SER A 68 6.12 0.15 6.79
C SER A 68 5.14 -0.02 7.95
N VAL A 69 4.93 -1.26 8.41
CA VAL A 69 4.11 -1.57 9.61
C VAL A 69 4.70 -0.91 10.85
N GLU A 70 6.00 -1.11 11.09
CA GLU A 70 6.71 -0.51 12.22
C GLU A 70 6.72 1.02 12.15
N ALA A 71 6.84 1.59 10.95
CA ALA A 71 6.85 3.03 10.78
C ALA A 71 5.53 3.68 11.23
N LEU A 72 4.38 3.11 10.86
CA LEU A 72 3.08 3.62 11.31
C LEU A 72 2.82 3.31 12.78
N ALA A 73 3.03 2.06 13.22
CA ALA A 73 2.76 1.63 14.59
C ALA A 73 3.54 2.45 15.63
N ASN A 74 4.78 2.86 15.29
CA ASN A 74 5.65 3.68 16.12
C ASN A 74 5.56 5.18 15.81
N LYS A 75 4.55 5.63 15.05
CA LYS A 75 4.31 7.05 14.70
C LYS A 75 5.53 7.73 14.04
N LYS A 76 6.31 6.98 13.27
CA LYS A 76 7.43 7.52 12.46
C LYS A 76 6.94 8.14 11.16
N VAL A 77 5.73 7.77 10.74
CA VAL A 77 4.98 8.32 9.61
C VAL A 77 3.55 8.64 10.05
N ASP A 78 2.93 9.57 9.35
CA ASP A 78 1.58 10.04 9.64
C ASP A 78 0.52 9.29 8.83
N LEU A 79 0.88 8.89 7.60
CA LEU A 79 -0.01 8.21 6.67
C LEU A 79 0.75 7.07 5.97
N ALA A 80 0.15 5.90 5.89
CA ALA A 80 0.73 4.74 5.23
C ALA A 80 -0.24 4.13 4.22
N TRP A 81 0.27 3.79 3.03
CA TRP A 81 -0.45 2.96 2.07
C TRP A 81 -0.12 1.50 2.31
N PHE A 82 -1.12 0.73 2.70
CA PHE A 82 -1.02 -0.67 3.08
C PHE A 82 -1.86 -1.57 2.19
N GLY A 83 -1.49 -2.87 2.12
CA GLY A 83 -2.44 -3.92 1.80
C GLY A 83 -3.27 -4.29 3.04
N GLY A 84 -4.37 -5.03 2.87
CA GLY A 84 -5.24 -5.41 3.97
C GLY A 84 -4.53 -6.19 5.07
N PHE A 85 -3.61 -7.11 4.72
CA PHE A 85 -2.82 -7.86 5.73
C PHE A 85 -1.80 -6.97 6.44
N THR A 86 -1.13 -6.07 5.70
CA THR A 86 -0.21 -5.09 6.30
C THR A 86 -0.94 -4.16 7.27
N TYR A 87 -2.18 -3.75 6.92
CA TYR A 87 -3.05 -3.01 7.82
C TYR A 87 -3.37 -3.81 9.09
N VAL A 88 -3.78 -5.08 8.97
CA VAL A 88 -4.05 -5.96 10.13
C VAL A 88 -2.82 -6.06 11.02
N GLN A 89 -1.63 -6.27 10.45
CA GLN A 89 -0.38 -6.30 11.21
C GLN A 89 -0.09 -4.97 11.92
N ALA A 90 -0.29 -3.83 11.24
CA ALA A 90 -0.10 -2.50 11.82
C ALA A 90 -1.10 -2.24 12.97
N ASN A 91 -2.35 -2.69 12.82
CA ASN A 91 -3.35 -2.59 13.86
C ASN A 91 -2.97 -3.41 15.10
N LEU A 92 -2.56 -4.67 14.93
CA LEU A 92 -2.07 -5.52 16.01
C LEU A 92 -0.83 -4.91 16.68
N ARG A 93 0.14 -4.45 15.89
CA ARG A 93 1.40 -3.90 16.38
C ARG A 93 1.24 -2.60 17.15
N SER A 94 0.26 -1.77 16.78
CA SER A 94 -0.09 -0.52 17.46
C SER A 94 -1.04 -0.69 18.65
N GLY A 95 -1.42 -1.92 18.99
CA GLY A 95 -2.40 -2.17 20.06
C GLY A 95 -3.82 -1.71 19.71
N GLY A 96 -4.25 -1.92 18.45
CA GLY A 96 -5.57 -1.55 17.96
C GLY A 96 -5.68 -0.09 17.50
N LYS A 97 -4.55 0.58 17.24
CA LYS A 97 -4.52 2.03 16.95
C LYS A 97 -4.22 2.36 15.48
N ALA A 98 -4.39 1.44 14.55
CA ALA A 98 -4.37 1.75 13.12
C ALA A 98 -5.80 2.00 12.61
N THR A 99 -6.01 3.10 11.90
CA THR A 99 -7.33 3.50 11.39
C THR A 99 -7.25 3.65 9.88
N PRO A 100 -7.86 2.75 9.09
CA PRO A 100 -7.94 2.89 7.64
C PRO A 100 -8.98 3.96 7.32
N LEU A 101 -8.65 4.89 6.41
CA LEU A 101 -9.48 6.04 6.09
C LEU A 101 -10.13 5.90 4.71
N VAL A 102 -9.33 5.61 3.70
CA VAL A 102 -9.79 5.55 2.31
C VAL A 102 -9.11 4.39 1.57
N GLN A 103 -9.78 3.93 0.52
CA GLN A 103 -9.30 2.91 -0.39
C GLN A 103 -9.71 3.26 -1.82
N ARG A 104 -9.12 2.60 -2.81
CA ARG A 104 -9.64 2.65 -4.18
C ARG A 104 -10.94 1.85 -4.24
N ALA A 105 -11.87 2.23 -5.12
CA ALA A 105 -13.11 1.46 -5.30
C ALA A 105 -12.82 0.00 -5.70
N GLU A 106 -11.77 -0.24 -6.45
CA GLU A 106 -11.30 -1.56 -6.88
C GLU A 106 -10.87 -2.46 -5.72
N ASP A 107 -10.48 -1.87 -4.60
CA ASP A 107 -9.98 -2.61 -3.42
C ASP A 107 -11.08 -3.30 -2.61
N GLU A 108 -12.36 -3.06 -2.90
CA GLU A 108 -13.50 -3.78 -2.29
C GLU A 108 -13.63 -5.21 -2.82
N GLN A 109 -13.19 -5.45 -4.07
CA GLN A 109 -13.25 -6.74 -4.76
C GLN A 109 -11.91 -7.06 -5.43
N PHE A 110 -10.83 -6.80 -4.70
CA PHE A 110 -9.48 -7.01 -5.20
C PHE A 110 -9.18 -8.50 -5.39
N LYS A 111 -8.25 -8.83 -6.29
CA LYS A 111 -7.95 -10.23 -6.65
C LYS A 111 -6.45 -10.47 -6.70
N SER A 112 -6.07 -11.71 -6.44
CA SER A 112 -4.77 -12.26 -6.79
C SER A 112 -4.86 -13.06 -8.08
N VAL A 113 -3.75 -13.13 -8.81
CA VAL A 113 -3.54 -14.06 -9.91
C VAL A 113 -2.41 -15.01 -9.60
N PHE A 114 -2.55 -16.26 -10.05
CA PHE A 114 -1.47 -17.23 -10.09
C PHE A 114 -1.00 -17.37 -11.54
N ILE A 115 0.29 -17.22 -11.73
CA ILE A 115 0.94 -17.25 -13.05
C ILE A 115 1.95 -18.38 -13.13
N THR A 116 2.17 -18.89 -14.34
CA THR A 116 3.12 -19.96 -14.62
C THR A 116 3.60 -19.95 -16.08
N THR A 117 4.77 -20.53 -16.32
CA THR A 117 5.25 -20.91 -17.67
C THR A 117 5.07 -22.41 -17.94
N ASP A 118 4.73 -23.21 -16.91
CA ASP A 118 4.56 -24.66 -17.00
C ASP A 118 3.17 -25.02 -17.52
N ALA A 119 3.09 -25.60 -18.71
CA ALA A 119 1.83 -26.01 -19.35
C ALA A 119 1.08 -27.09 -18.54
N SER A 120 1.76 -27.86 -17.69
CA SER A 120 1.16 -28.90 -16.85
C SER A 120 0.37 -28.34 -15.67
N ILE A 121 0.57 -27.08 -15.28
CA ILE A 121 -0.12 -26.43 -14.14
C ILE A 121 -1.38 -25.74 -14.67
N GLN A 122 -2.54 -26.33 -14.43
CA GLN A 122 -3.85 -25.81 -14.87
C GLN A 122 -4.75 -25.35 -13.70
N LYS A 123 -4.50 -25.84 -12.49
CA LYS A 123 -5.27 -25.55 -11.26
C LYS A 123 -4.35 -25.57 -10.05
N LEU A 124 -4.83 -25.06 -8.91
CA LEU A 124 -4.04 -24.95 -7.68
C LEU A 124 -3.47 -26.32 -7.22
N ALA A 125 -4.23 -27.39 -7.37
CA ALA A 125 -3.78 -28.75 -6.99
C ALA A 125 -2.53 -29.23 -7.75
N ASP A 126 -2.29 -28.73 -8.98
CA ASP A 126 -1.15 -29.10 -9.79
C ASP A 126 0.17 -28.50 -9.28
N LEU A 127 0.10 -27.62 -8.28
CA LEU A 127 1.27 -27.03 -7.61
C LEU A 127 1.98 -27.99 -6.66
N LYS A 128 1.35 -29.13 -6.27
CA LYS A 128 2.00 -30.12 -5.41
C LYS A 128 3.33 -30.61 -6.03
N GLY A 129 4.38 -30.58 -5.22
CA GLY A 129 5.74 -30.88 -5.65
C GLY A 129 6.43 -29.82 -6.50
N LYS A 130 5.76 -28.71 -6.82
CA LYS A 130 6.31 -27.59 -7.61
C LYS A 130 6.95 -26.52 -6.70
N THR A 131 7.60 -25.52 -7.32
CA THR A 131 8.12 -24.34 -6.62
C THR A 131 7.19 -23.16 -6.87
N LEU A 132 6.92 -22.36 -5.81
CA LEU A 132 6.05 -21.18 -5.88
C LEU A 132 6.76 -19.95 -5.32
N ALA A 133 6.68 -18.83 -6.02
CA ALA A 133 7.03 -17.53 -5.48
C ALA A 133 5.77 -16.82 -4.98
N PHE A 134 5.80 -16.41 -3.73
CA PHE A 134 4.93 -15.39 -3.17
C PHE A 134 5.57 -14.01 -3.35
N GLY A 135 4.81 -12.92 -3.07
CA GLY A 135 5.34 -11.56 -3.00
C GLY A 135 6.15 -11.33 -1.72
N SER A 136 5.77 -10.34 -0.92
CA SER A 136 6.30 -10.18 0.44
C SER A 136 5.56 -11.08 1.43
N GLU A 137 6.22 -11.48 2.52
CA GLU A 137 5.59 -12.23 3.63
C GLU A 137 4.37 -11.52 4.22
N SER A 138 4.38 -10.19 4.27
CA SER A 138 3.29 -9.35 4.76
C SER A 138 2.30 -8.90 3.66
N SER A 139 2.42 -9.42 2.43
CA SER A 139 1.51 -9.07 1.34
C SER A 139 0.17 -9.78 1.46
N THR A 140 -0.94 -9.05 1.25
CA THR A 140 -2.28 -9.63 1.13
C THR A 140 -2.40 -10.43 -0.15
N SER A 141 -2.28 -9.75 -1.29
CA SER A 141 -2.52 -10.32 -2.63
C SER A 141 -1.35 -11.14 -3.17
N GLY A 142 -0.14 -10.94 -2.63
CA GLY A 142 1.04 -11.73 -3.02
C GLY A 142 1.35 -12.91 -2.10
N HIS A 143 0.72 -13.01 -0.92
CA HIS A 143 0.99 -14.11 0.02
C HIS A 143 -0.24 -14.60 0.76
N LEU A 144 -0.83 -13.79 1.67
CA LEU A 144 -1.86 -14.27 2.59
C LEU A 144 -3.06 -14.88 1.83
N MET A 145 -3.67 -14.13 0.91
CA MET A 145 -4.85 -14.64 0.20
C MET A 145 -4.52 -15.80 -0.74
N PRO A 146 -3.44 -15.74 -1.56
CA PRO A 146 -2.96 -16.92 -2.28
C PRO A 146 -2.77 -18.15 -1.39
N ARG A 147 -2.11 -18.02 -0.24
CA ARG A 147 -1.92 -19.12 0.73
C ARG A 147 -3.26 -19.66 1.23
N SER A 148 -4.19 -18.77 1.58
CA SER A 148 -5.53 -19.16 2.05
C SER A 148 -6.29 -19.95 0.98
N PHE A 149 -6.24 -19.54 -0.29
CA PHE A 149 -6.88 -20.28 -1.39
C PHE A 149 -6.18 -21.60 -1.69
N LEU A 150 -4.86 -21.71 -1.55
CA LEU A 150 -4.15 -22.98 -1.65
C LEU A 150 -4.60 -23.95 -0.56
N LEU A 151 -4.63 -23.51 0.69
CA LEU A 151 -5.14 -24.32 1.82
C LEU A 151 -6.59 -24.79 1.58
N GLY A 152 -7.46 -23.88 1.11
CA GLY A 152 -8.83 -24.21 0.74
C GLY A 152 -8.95 -25.21 -0.42
N ALA A 153 -7.95 -25.26 -1.30
CA ALA A 153 -7.86 -26.24 -2.38
C ALA A 153 -7.15 -27.56 -1.99
N GLY A 154 -6.84 -27.75 -0.69
CA GLY A 154 -6.16 -28.93 -0.18
C GLY A 154 -4.66 -28.99 -0.53
N VAL A 155 -4.05 -27.82 -0.74
CA VAL A 155 -2.60 -27.65 -0.97
C VAL A 155 -2.02 -26.86 0.19
N ASP A 156 -1.28 -27.52 1.08
CA ASP A 156 -0.52 -26.87 2.14
C ASP A 156 0.82 -26.39 1.57
N PRO A 157 1.04 -25.06 1.45
CA PRO A 157 2.28 -24.57 0.82
C PRO A 157 3.56 -25.05 1.52
N ASP A 158 3.51 -25.24 2.83
CA ASP A 158 4.69 -25.62 3.62
C ASP A 158 4.99 -27.13 3.56
N LYS A 159 3.98 -27.97 3.21
CA LYS A 159 4.11 -29.42 3.16
C LYS A 159 4.08 -29.99 1.74
N ASP A 160 3.19 -29.46 0.92
CA ASP A 160 2.90 -30.03 -0.41
C ASP A 160 3.77 -29.44 -1.53
N LEU A 161 4.32 -28.22 -1.35
CA LEU A 161 5.22 -27.63 -2.34
C LEU A 161 6.66 -28.08 -2.13
N ARG A 162 7.40 -28.24 -3.22
CA ARG A 162 8.84 -28.53 -3.12
C ARG A 162 9.63 -27.40 -2.45
N ARG A 163 9.25 -26.15 -2.73
CA ARG A 163 9.84 -24.94 -2.14
C ARG A 163 8.93 -23.75 -2.35
N ILE A 164 8.81 -22.90 -1.34
CA ILE A 164 8.29 -21.54 -1.44
C ILE A 164 9.45 -20.55 -1.45
N ALA A 165 9.26 -19.42 -2.12
CA ALA A 165 10.18 -18.29 -2.09
C ALA A 165 9.37 -17.00 -1.94
N PHE A 166 9.96 -15.97 -1.36
CA PHE A 166 9.38 -14.64 -1.27
C PHE A 166 10.19 -13.69 -2.17
N SER A 167 9.55 -13.11 -3.17
CA SER A 167 10.20 -12.22 -4.13
C SER A 167 10.34 -10.77 -3.62
N GLY A 168 9.59 -10.43 -2.57
CA GLY A 168 9.55 -9.11 -1.97
C GLY A 168 8.56 -8.14 -2.64
N ALA A 169 8.37 -8.21 -3.97
CA ALA A 169 7.51 -7.31 -4.73
C ALA A 169 6.79 -8.06 -5.87
N HIS A 170 5.67 -7.51 -6.34
CA HIS A 170 4.82 -8.20 -7.34
C HIS A 170 5.48 -8.31 -8.72
N ASP A 171 6.17 -7.28 -9.20
CA ASP A 171 6.91 -7.31 -10.46
C ASP A 171 8.09 -8.29 -10.40
N ALA A 172 8.75 -8.41 -9.24
CA ALA A 172 9.79 -9.41 -9.02
C ALA A 172 9.24 -10.85 -9.09
N THR A 173 7.99 -11.10 -8.58
CA THR A 173 7.32 -12.39 -8.73
C THR A 173 7.15 -12.76 -10.21
N VAL A 174 6.67 -11.81 -11.05
CA VAL A 174 6.52 -12.04 -12.49
C VAL A 174 7.85 -12.39 -13.12
N LYS A 175 8.92 -11.65 -12.80
CA LYS A 175 10.26 -11.91 -13.35
C LYS A 175 10.84 -13.25 -12.92
N ALA A 176 10.59 -13.67 -11.68
CA ALA A 176 11.02 -14.99 -11.19
C ALA A 176 10.35 -16.15 -11.96
N VAL A 177 9.05 -16.00 -12.29
CA VAL A 177 8.32 -16.98 -13.10
C VAL A 177 8.80 -16.95 -14.56
N GLU A 178 8.86 -15.77 -15.18
CA GLU A 178 9.30 -15.59 -16.57
C GLU A 178 10.72 -16.12 -16.81
N GLY A 179 11.61 -15.91 -15.82
CA GLY A 179 13.00 -16.40 -15.82
C GLY A 179 13.17 -17.87 -15.45
N GLY A 180 12.07 -18.60 -15.14
CA GLY A 180 12.13 -20.03 -14.80
C GLY A 180 12.76 -20.33 -13.43
N GLN A 181 12.89 -19.33 -12.54
CA GLN A 181 13.43 -19.52 -11.18
C GLN A 181 12.49 -20.30 -10.27
N VAL A 182 11.19 -20.22 -10.57
CA VAL A 182 10.09 -20.93 -9.90
C VAL A 182 9.09 -21.42 -10.93
N SER A 183 8.35 -22.49 -10.60
CA SER A 183 7.33 -23.08 -11.48
C SER A 183 6.09 -22.19 -11.62
N ALA A 184 5.76 -21.45 -10.56
CA ALA A 184 4.59 -20.56 -10.51
C ALA A 184 4.83 -19.39 -9.56
N GLY A 185 3.97 -18.39 -9.64
CA GLY A 185 3.99 -17.23 -8.74
C GLY A 185 2.60 -16.72 -8.46
N ALA A 186 2.41 -16.06 -7.31
CA ALA A 186 1.17 -15.42 -6.93
C ALA A 186 1.39 -13.93 -6.69
N LEU A 187 0.54 -13.08 -7.27
CA LEU A 187 0.69 -11.63 -7.20
C LEU A 187 -0.64 -10.89 -7.35
N ASN A 188 -0.57 -9.62 -7.14
CA ASN A 188 -1.61 -8.62 -7.34
C ASN A 188 -2.04 -8.55 -8.83
N ILE A 189 -3.33 -8.65 -9.10
CA ILE A 189 -3.89 -8.62 -10.45
C ILE A 189 -3.57 -7.31 -11.18
N SER A 190 -3.64 -6.15 -10.50
CA SER A 190 -3.46 -4.86 -11.16
C SER A 190 -2.00 -4.58 -11.56
N VAL A 191 -1.03 -5.19 -10.86
CA VAL A 191 0.38 -5.16 -11.29
C VAL A 191 0.58 -6.09 -12.49
N TRP A 192 -0.03 -7.27 -12.49
CA TRP A 192 -0.01 -8.17 -13.64
C TRP A 192 -0.56 -7.48 -14.89
N GLU A 193 -1.75 -6.91 -14.82
CA GLU A 193 -2.42 -6.20 -15.92
C GLU A 193 -1.58 -5.03 -16.45
N LYS A 194 -0.98 -4.25 -15.54
CA LYS A 194 -0.05 -3.17 -15.89
C LYS A 194 1.16 -3.71 -16.67
N MET A 195 1.82 -4.76 -16.16
CA MET A 195 3.01 -5.32 -16.83
C MET A 195 2.67 -5.88 -18.21
N VAL A 196 1.48 -6.46 -18.40
CA VAL A 196 0.98 -6.90 -19.71
C VAL A 196 0.74 -5.71 -20.62
N ALA A 197 0.04 -4.68 -20.16
CA ALA A 197 -0.26 -3.47 -20.94
C ALA A 197 1.02 -2.72 -21.36
N GLU A 198 2.02 -2.66 -20.48
CA GLU A 198 3.33 -2.04 -20.72
C GLU A 198 4.31 -2.98 -21.50
N LYS A 199 3.89 -4.19 -21.88
CA LYS A 199 4.72 -5.22 -22.55
C LYS A 199 6.00 -5.56 -21.77
N ARG A 200 5.92 -5.54 -20.43
CA ARG A 200 7.02 -5.86 -19.50
C ARG A 200 7.08 -7.34 -19.13
N VAL A 201 6.18 -8.16 -19.64
CA VAL A 201 6.13 -9.61 -19.50
C VAL A 201 5.76 -10.24 -20.86
N ASP A 202 6.39 -11.35 -21.19
CA ASP A 202 6.08 -12.14 -22.38
C ASP A 202 4.87 -13.04 -22.11
N THR A 203 3.71 -12.62 -22.59
CA THR A 203 2.44 -13.35 -22.41
C THR A 203 2.32 -14.61 -23.31
N ALA A 204 3.23 -14.82 -24.25
CA ALA A 204 3.35 -16.10 -24.95
C ALA A 204 4.00 -17.16 -24.06
N LYS A 205 4.77 -16.73 -23.07
CA LYS A 205 5.49 -17.58 -22.12
C LYS A 205 4.76 -17.73 -20.79
N VAL A 206 4.35 -16.59 -20.19
CA VAL A 206 3.75 -16.52 -18.88
C VAL A 206 2.24 -16.36 -19.00
N ARG A 207 1.49 -17.23 -18.38
CA ARG A 207 0.03 -17.18 -18.37
C ARG A 207 -0.55 -17.19 -16.97
N VAL A 208 -1.72 -16.59 -16.80
CA VAL A 208 -2.55 -16.78 -15.61
C VAL A 208 -3.26 -18.13 -15.72
N PHE A 209 -3.19 -18.95 -14.68
CA PHE A 209 -3.92 -20.21 -14.60
C PHE A 209 -5.00 -20.23 -13.53
N PHE A 210 -4.95 -19.27 -12.57
CA PHE A 210 -5.99 -19.12 -11.56
C PHE A 210 -6.11 -17.66 -11.14
N THR A 211 -7.35 -17.17 -10.99
CA THR A 211 -7.68 -15.86 -10.41
C THR A 211 -8.58 -16.11 -9.21
N THR A 212 -8.26 -15.48 -8.08
CA THR A 212 -9.03 -15.64 -6.84
C THR A 212 -10.39 -14.96 -6.93
N PRO A 213 -11.38 -15.36 -6.10
CA PRO A 213 -12.50 -14.51 -5.74
C PRO A 213 -12.03 -13.16 -5.17
N GLY A 214 -12.92 -12.16 -5.17
CA GLY A 214 -12.63 -10.83 -4.63
C GLY A 214 -12.54 -10.79 -3.11
N TYR A 215 -11.72 -9.89 -2.60
CA TYR A 215 -11.55 -9.59 -1.17
C TYR A 215 -11.13 -8.12 -1.00
N PHE A 216 -11.27 -7.56 0.22
CA PHE A 216 -10.75 -6.23 0.54
C PHE A 216 -9.22 -6.24 0.60
N ASP A 217 -8.55 -5.26 -0.05
CA ASP A 217 -7.09 -5.17 -0.01
C ASP A 217 -6.63 -3.76 0.37
N TYR A 218 -6.09 -2.99 -0.57
CA TYR A 218 -5.34 -1.77 -0.26
C TYR A 218 -6.14 -0.69 0.45
N ASN A 219 -5.43 0.07 1.31
CA ASN A 219 -6.01 1.19 2.05
C ASN A 219 -4.94 2.22 2.43
N TRP A 220 -5.38 3.44 2.69
CA TRP A 220 -4.61 4.48 3.32
C TRP A 220 -4.97 4.55 4.80
N THR A 221 -3.99 4.35 5.66
CA THR A 221 -4.15 4.19 7.10
C THR A 221 -3.33 5.21 7.86
N VAL A 222 -3.89 5.72 8.95
CA VAL A 222 -3.28 6.63 9.91
C VAL A 222 -3.25 6.01 11.30
N HIS A 223 -2.47 6.59 12.23
CA HIS A 223 -2.58 6.24 13.64
C HIS A 223 -3.87 6.85 14.25
N ALA A 224 -4.53 6.12 15.13
CA ALA A 224 -5.82 6.54 15.72
C ALA A 224 -5.72 7.86 16.50
N ASP A 225 -4.55 8.18 17.05
CA ASP A 225 -4.31 9.41 17.81
C ASP A 225 -4.18 10.67 16.90
N MET A 226 -4.19 10.51 15.58
CA MET A 226 -4.19 11.66 14.67
C MET A 226 -5.42 12.53 14.91
N ASP A 227 -5.24 13.85 14.86
CA ASP A 227 -6.32 14.82 15.00
C ASP A 227 -7.48 14.57 14.01
N ALA A 228 -8.71 14.70 14.50
CA ALA A 228 -9.92 14.40 13.73
C ALA A 228 -10.10 15.33 12.51
N ALA A 229 -9.69 16.61 12.63
CA ALA A 229 -9.74 17.54 11.50
C ALA A 229 -8.74 17.17 10.42
N MET A 230 -7.54 16.68 10.79
CA MET A 230 -6.55 16.19 9.84
C MET A 230 -7.03 14.90 9.15
N LYS A 231 -7.60 13.95 9.89
CA LYS A 231 -8.22 12.74 9.29
C LYS A 231 -9.27 13.12 8.25
N LYS A 232 -10.16 14.07 8.60
CA LYS A 232 -11.17 14.56 7.66
C LYS A 232 -10.57 15.20 6.42
N LYS A 233 -9.54 16.05 6.56
CA LYS A 233 -8.85 16.66 5.41
C LYS A 233 -8.24 15.59 4.48
N ILE A 234 -7.65 14.54 5.05
CA ILE A 234 -7.09 13.42 4.26
C ILE A 234 -8.21 12.74 3.47
N VAL A 235 -9.32 12.37 4.14
CA VAL A 235 -10.47 11.74 3.47
C VAL A 235 -10.99 12.63 2.35
N ASP A 236 -11.24 13.92 2.65
CA ASP A 236 -11.76 14.89 1.67
C ASP A 236 -10.80 15.03 0.47
N ALA A 237 -9.48 15.06 0.71
CA ALA A 237 -8.48 15.14 -0.34
C ALA A 237 -8.57 13.94 -1.30
N PHE A 238 -8.59 12.71 -0.78
CA PHE A 238 -8.67 11.52 -1.62
C PHE A 238 -10.01 11.39 -2.35
N VAL A 239 -11.13 11.58 -1.65
CA VAL A 239 -12.47 11.41 -2.21
C VAL A 239 -12.81 12.50 -3.23
N SER A 240 -12.20 13.68 -3.14
CA SER A 240 -12.39 14.77 -4.12
C SER A 240 -11.61 14.61 -5.42
N LEU A 241 -10.74 13.57 -5.55
CA LEU A 241 -10.07 13.29 -6.83
C LEU A 241 -11.10 12.89 -7.88
N ASN A 242 -11.32 13.81 -8.85
CA ASN A 242 -12.33 13.65 -9.90
C ASN A 242 -11.64 13.27 -11.22
N PRO A 243 -11.98 12.16 -11.88
CA PRO A 243 -11.37 11.72 -13.13
C PRO A 243 -11.60 12.68 -14.31
N ASN A 244 -12.52 13.64 -14.18
CA ASN A 244 -12.73 14.69 -15.18
C ASN A 244 -11.73 15.86 -15.07
N ASP A 245 -10.99 15.96 -13.97
CA ASP A 245 -9.87 16.89 -13.80
C ASP A 245 -8.58 16.26 -14.31
N ALA A 246 -7.84 16.96 -15.17
CA ALA A 246 -6.64 16.40 -15.80
C ALA A 246 -5.55 15.97 -14.79
N ALA A 247 -5.30 16.81 -13.76
CA ALA A 247 -4.31 16.51 -12.74
C ALA A 247 -4.76 15.32 -11.85
N ALA A 248 -6.04 15.28 -11.46
CA ALA A 248 -6.60 14.17 -10.71
C ALA A 248 -6.62 12.88 -11.53
N LYS A 249 -6.91 12.95 -12.83
CA LYS A 249 -6.87 11.80 -13.76
C LYS A 249 -5.47 11.18 -13.83
N GLU A 250 -4.41 11.98 -13.85
CA GLU A 250 -3.03 11.48 -13.81
C GLU A 250 -2.76 10.73 -12.50
N ILE A 251 -3.10 11.33 -11.35
CA ILE A 251 -2.94 10.71 -10.03
C ILE A 251 -3.72 9.40 -9.95
N LEU A 252 -5.01 9.41 -10.32
CA LEU A 252 -5.86 8.23 -10.32
C LEU A 252 -5.29 7.13 -11.22
N GLY A 253 -4.82 7.46 -12.43
CA GLY A 253 -4.19 6.51 -13.33
C GLY A 253 -2.94 5.86 -12.73
N LEU A 254 -2.05 6.66 -12.11
CA LEU A 254 -0.86 6.16 -11.43
C LEU A 254 -1.20 5.28 -10.22
N GLN A 255 -2.28 5.60 -9.50
CA GLN A 255 -2.79 4.79 -8.39
C GLN A 255 -3.61 3.57 -8.86
N ARG A 256 -3.89 3.43 -10.16
CA ARG A 256 -4.79 2.42 -10.73
C ARG A 256 -6.17 2.44 -10.05
N ALA A 257 -6.69 3.65 -9.85
CA ALA A 257 -7.95 3.93 -9.18
C ALA A 257 -8.94 4.57 -10.15
N SER A 258 -10.17 4.10 -10.20
CA SER A 258 -11.28 4.83 -10.83
C SER A 258 -11.71 6.02 -9.96
N LYS A 259 -11.71 5.81 -8.65
CA LYS A 259 -11.96 6.80 -7.59
C LYS A 259 -11.48 6.26 -6.25
N PHE A 260 -11.39 7.15 -5.26
CA PHE A 260 -11.25 6.76 -3.86
C PHE A 260 -12.58 6.81 -3.13
N VAL A 261 -12.78 5.89 -2.20
CA VAL A 261 -13.94 5.78 -1.31
C VAL A 261 -13.47 5.64 0.13
N THR A 262 -14.32 5.98 1.09
CA THR A 262 -14.03 5.75 2.51
C THR A 262 -14.01 4.26 2.81
N THR A 263 -13.18 3.87 3.79
CA THR A 263 -13.14 2.50 4.29
C THR A 263 -13.12 2.47 5.81
N LYS A 264 -13.25 1.29 6.41
CA LYS A 264 -13.31 1.09 7.85
C LYS A 264 -12.69 -0.26 8.24
N ALA A 265 -12.31 -0.39 9.50
CA ALA A 265 -11.63 -1.55 10.05
C ALA A 265 -12.38 -2.88 9.80
N GLU A 266 -13.71 -2.86 9.90
CA GLU A 266 -14.57 -4.04 9.75
C GLU A 266 -14.46 -4.68 8.36
N ASN A 267 -14.11 -3.89 7.33
CA ASN A 267 -13.93 -4.39 5.97
C ASN A 267 -12.78 -5.40 5.88
N TYR A 268 -11.82 -5.34 6.80
CA TYR A 268 -10.62 -6.19 6.83
C TYR A 268 -10.74 -7.39 7.79
N ALA A 269 -11.90 -7.60 8.41
CA ALA A 269 -12.12 -8.73 9.32
C ALA A 269 -11.91 -10.09 8.64
N GLY A 270 -12.29 -10.20 7.35
CA GLY A 270 -12.03 -11.41 6.55
C GLY A 270 -10.54 -11.66 6.30
N ILE A 271 -9.75 -10.60 6.15
CA ILE A 271 -8.28 -10.68 6.00
C ILE A 271 -7.64 -11.13 7.33
N GLU A 272 -8.09 -10.58 8.45
CA GLU A 272 -7.62 -11.01 9.77
C GLU A 272 -7.96 -12.49 10.04
N ALA A 273 -9.18 -12.91 9.74
CA ALA A 273 -9.60 -14.32 9.88
C ALA A 273 -8.76 -15.25 8.98
N ALA A 274 -8.51 -14.87 7.73
CA ALA A 274 -7.64 -15.63 6.83
C ALA A 274 -6.20 -15.74 7.37
N ALA A 275 -5.67 -14.68 7.97
CA ALA A 275 -4.33 -14.67 8.55
C ALA A 275 -4.22 -15.58 9.78
N LYS A 276 -5.24 -15.61 10.66
CA LYS A 276 -5.35 -16.54 11.78
C LYS A 276 -5.43 -17.99 11.30
N ASN A 277 -6.30 -18.28 10.35
CA ASN A 277 -6.48 -19.62 9.78
C ASN A 277 -5.23 -20.13 9.06
N ALA A 278 -4.46 -19.24 8.45
CA ALA A 278 -3.18 -19.57 7.82
C ALA A 278 -2.01 -19.66 8.82
N GLY A 279 -2.23 -19.41 10.12
CA GLY A 279 -1.20 -19.45 11.17
C GLY A 279 -0.17 -18.30 11.06
N LEU A 280 -0.48 -17.23 10.33
CA LEU A 280 0.43 -16.09 10.12
C LEU A 280 0.33 -15.04 11.23
N ILE A 281 -0.74 -15.04 11.99
CA ILE A 281 -0.94 -14.26 13.23
C ILE A 281 -1.64 -15.11 14.27
N LYS A 282 -1.57 -14.69 15.54
CA LYS A 282 -2.22 -15.35 16.69
C LYS A 282 -3.64 -14.86 16.89
#